data_899aba6c49a5223f0c8f3c88ca22b773
#
_entry.id   899aba6c49a5223f0c8f3c88ca22b773
#
_cell.length_a   1.000
_cell.length_b   1.000
_cell.length_c   1.000
_cell.angle_alpha   90.00
_cell.angle_beta   90.00
_cell.angle_gamma   90.00
#
_symmetry.space_group_name_H-M   'P 1'
#
loop_
_entity.id
_entity.type
_entity.pdbx_description
1 polymer ?
#
loop_
_entity_poly.entity_id
_entity_poly.type
_entity_poly.pdbx_seq_one_letter_code
_entity_poly.pdbx_strand_id
1 'polypeptide(L)'
;MSVKIRLQRHGKKGKPFYWVVAADARAKRDGKFLEKIGTYNPNTNPATIDLNVDSAAKWLFQGAQPTDTAKAILSYKGALLKHHLNGGVRKGALTQEQADAKFAAWLEEKDAKLNTKTSGLADNKAAAKAKALEAEKEVNAKRVAAALEAKAAAEAPAEVEAPATEESTEETEA
;
A
#
# COMPACT_ATOMS: atom_id res chain seq x y z
N MET A 1 11.06 25.63 27.96
CA MET A 1 9.91 25.21 27.16
C MET A 1 10.12 23.76 26.73
N SER A 2 9.08 22.91 26.81
CA SER A 2 9.19 21.48 26.42
C SER A 2 8.89 21.35 24.94
N VAL A 3 9.86 20.87 24.16
CA VAL A 3 9.68 20.55 22.75
C VAL A 3 9.27 19.08 22.63
N LYS A 4 8.29 18.80 21.78
CA LYS A 4 7.85 17.43 21.48
C LYS A 4 8.02 17.12 20.00
N ILE A 5 8.42 15.89 19.70
CA ILE A 5 8.36 15.34 18.33
C ILE A 5 7.02 14.63 18.21
N ARG A 6 6.18 15.12 17.31
CA ARG A 6 4.81 14.61 17.14
C ARG A 6 4.37 14.58 15.69
N LEU A 7 3.25 13.93 15.45
CA LEU A 7 2.61 13.88 14.13
C LEU A 7 1.59 15.00 14.00
N GLN A 8 1.65 15.73 12.89
CA GLN A 8 0.58 16.60 12.41
C GLN A 8 -0.18 15.91 11.30
N ARG A 9 -1.50 16.02 11.30
CA ARG A 9 -2.34 15.41 10.29
C ARG A 9 -2.59 16.36 9.13
N HIS A 10 -2.25 15.89 7.95
CA HIS A 10 -2.51 16.53 6.66
C HIS A 10 -3.27 15.55 5.74
N GLY A 11 -3.40 15.90 4.46
CA GLY A 11 -4.11 15.09 3.49
C GLY A 11 -5.62 15.35 3.51
N LYS A 12 -6.37 14.52 2.79
CA LYS A 12 -7.82 14.66 2.64
C LYS A 12 -8.60 13.59 3.40
N LYS A 13 -9.94 13.72 3.41
CA LYS A 13 -10.85 12.72 4.01
C LYS A 13 -10.59 11.34 3.38
N GLY A 14 -10.43 10.31 4.19
CA GLY A 14 -10.12 8.94 3.76
C GLY A 14 -8.67 8.66 3.37
N LYS A 15 -7.83 9.69 3.11
CA LYS A 15 -6.40 9.53 2.77
C LYS A 15 -5.53 10.41 3.68
N PRO A 16 -5.30 10.00 4.94
CA PRO A 16 -4.48 10.75 5.87
C PRO A 16 -3.01 10.73 5.44
N PHE A 17 -2.33 11.85 5.64
CA PHE A 17 -0.90 12.00 5.45
C PHE A 17 -0.34 12.75 6.64
N TYR A 18 0.79 12.34 7.18
CA TYR A 18 1.31 12.91 8.41
C TYR A 18 2.68 13.54 8.22
N TRP A 19 2.88 14.69 8.85
CA TRP A 19 4.19 15.28 9.01
C TRP A 19 4.72 14.93 10.39
N VAL A 20 5.98 14.52 10.46
CA VAL A 20 6.73 14.37 11.71
C VAL A 20 7.40 15.71 11.97
N VAL A 21 7.04 16.36 13.05
CA VAL A 21 7.49 17.72 13.35
C VAL A 21 8.00 17.84 14.79
N ALA A 22 8.99 18.72 14.98
CA ALA A 22 9.35 19.25 16.29
C ALA A 22 8.47 20.47 16.55
N ALA A 23 7.74 20.48 17.66
CA ALA A 23 6.83 21.57 18.02
C ALA A 23 6.80 21.79 19.53
N ASP A 24 6.44 23.00 19.95
CA ASP A 24 6.16 23.29 21.37
C ASP A 24 5.00 22.42 21.85
N ALA A 25 5.14 21.89 23.07
CA ALA A 25 4.13 21.05 23.70
C ALA A 25 2.76 21.74 23.85
N ARG A 26 2.75 23.07 23.98
CA ARG A 26 1.54 23.89 24.13
C ARG A 26 0.82 24.19 22.80
N ALA A 27 1.53 24.06 21.67
CA ALA A 27 0.94 24.35 20.36
C ALA A 27 -0.15 23.33 20.01
N LYS A 28 -1.19 23.77 19.29
CA LYS A 28 -2.23 22.88 18.75
C LYS A 28 -1.61 21.79 17.85
N ARG A 29 -2.26 20.63 17.73
CA ARG A 29 -1.73 19.48 16.95
C ARG A 29 -1.25 19.89 15.57
N ASP A 30 -2.08 20.53 14.78
CA ASP A 30 -1.82 20.94 13.39
C ASP A 30 -1.44 22.43 13.29
N GLY A 31 -1.00 23.02 14.40
CA GLY A 31 -0.60 24.42 14.49
C GLY A 31 0.87 24.65 14.16
N LYS A 32 1.40 25.78 14.67
CA LYS A 32 2.79 26.19 14.44
C LYS A 32 3.77 25.12 14.94
N PHE A 33 4.77 24.80 14.14
CA PHE A 33 5.88 23.91 14.47
C PHE A 33 7.21 24.63 14.29
N LEU A 34 8.27 24.07 14.87
CA LEU A 34 9.63 24.61 14.78
C LEU A 34 10.34 24.10 13.52
N GLU A 35 10.31 22.78 13.32
CA GLU A 35 10.94 22.12 12.17
C GLU A 35 10.14 20.91 11.74
N LYS A 36 10.07 20.71 10.40
CA LYS A 36 9.53 19.49 9.79
C LYS A 36 10.68 18.50 9.60
N ILE A 37 10.65 17.41 10.35
CA ILE A 37 11.68 16.36 10.34
C ILE A 37 11.44 15.35 9.22
N GLY A 38 10.18 15.12 8.86
CA GLY A 38 9.86 14.15 7.80
C GLY A 38 8.38 13.99 7.54
N THR A 39 8.06 12.94 6.79
CA THR A 39 6.69 12.57 6.42
C THR A 39 6.41 11.10 6.69
N TYR A 40 5.14 10.79 6.97
CA TYR A 40 4.64 9.46 7.17
C TYR A 40 3.35 9.26 6.36
N ASN A 41 3.36 8.30 5.46
CA ASN A 41 2.21 7.91 4.65
C ASN A 41 1.75 6.50 5.02
N PRO A 42 0.62 6.33 5.72
CA PRO A 42 0.08 5.02 6.07
C PRO A 42 -0.71 4.35 4.94
N ASN A 43 -1.00 5.07 3.83
CA ASN A 43 -1.87 4.55 2.77
C ASN A 43 -1.17 3.53 1.85
N THR A 44 0.13 3.33 2.02
CA THR A 44 0.94 2.36 1.26
C THR A 44 1.25 1.13 2.12
N ASN A 45 1.44 -0.02 1.50
CA ASN A 45 1.92 -1.22 2.17
C ASN A 45 3.20 -1.73 1.49
N PRO A 46 4.35 -1.67 2.17
CA PRO A 46 4.60 -1.09 3.49
C PRO A 46 4.38 0.43 3.55
N ALA A 47 4.11 0.96 4.73
CA ALA A 47 3.94 2.40 4.93
C ALA A 47 5.20 3.17 4.55
N THR A 48 5.06 4.26 3.79
CA THR A 48 6.19 5.07 3.36
C THR A 48 6.54 6.07 4.44
N ILE A 49 7.81 6.03 4.87
CA ILE A 49 8.36 6.93 5.87
C ILE A 49 9.58 7.61 5.25
N ASP A 50 9.50 8.92 5.08
CA ASP A 50 10.62 9.76 4.70
C ASP A 50 11.01 10.62 5.90
N LEU A 51 12.22 10.43 6.44
CA LEU A 51 12.65 11.05 7.69
C LEU A 51 14.11 11.45 7.59
N ASN A 52 14.39 12.71 7.92
CA ASN A 52 15.76 13.15 8.13
C ASN A 52 16.23 12.67 9.52
N VAL A 53 17.04 11.60 9.50
CA VAL A 53 17.56 10.94 10.72
C VAL A 53 18.46 11.86 11.52
N ASP A 54 19.23 12.73 10.85
CA ASP A 54 20.16 13.65 11.49
C ASP A 54 19.43 14.76 12.24
N SER A 55 18.44 15.38 11.60
CA SER A 55 17.58 16.37 12.26
C SER A 55 16.84 15.76 13.45
N ALA A 56 16.32 14.52 13.29
CA ALA A 56 15.66 13.82 14.38
C ALA A 56 16.60 13.56 15.57
N ALA A 57 17.81 13.06 15.31
CA ALA A 57 18.82 12.80 16.33
C ALA A 57 19.26 14.10 17.03
N LYS A 58 19.39 15.21 16.28
CA LYS A 58 19.70 16.54 16.82
C LYS A 58 18.62 17.02 17.80
N TRP A 59 17.34 16.90 17.43
CA TRP A 59 16.25 17.28 18.32
C TRP A 59 16.17 16.42 19.58
N LEU A 60 16.38 15.11 19.44
CA LEU A 60 16.47 14.19 20.60
C LEU A 60 17.63 14.58 21.53
N PHE A 61 18.76 14.97 20.95
CA PHE A 61 19.93 15.44 21.71
C PHE A 61 19.65 16.74 22.48
N GLN A 62 18.84 17.62 21.90
CA GLN A 62 18.39 18.87 22.55
C GLN A 62 17.28 18.63 23.60
N GLY A 63 16.87 17.37 23.81
CA GLY A 63 15.88 17.00 24.82
C GLY A 63 14.43 17.03 24.33
N ALA A 64 14.18 17.05 23.03
CA ALA A 64 12.83 16.92 22.51
C ALA A 64 12.25 15.54 22.82
N GLN A 65 11.04 15.51 23.39
CA GLN A 65 10.37 14.27 23.78
C GLN A 65 9.47 13.76 22.65
N PRO A 66 9.73 12.57 22.09
CA PRO A 66 8.84 12.00 21.10
C PRO A 66 7.54 11.47 21.75
N THR A 67 6.41 11.64 21.06
CA THR A 67 5.17 10.91 21.37
C THR A 67 5.33 9.43 21.04
N ASP A 68 4.50 8.54 21.59
CA ASP A 68 4.64 7.10 21.40
C ASP A 68 4.65 6.68 19.92
N THR A 69 3.74 7.23 19.12
CA THR A 69 3.71 6.99 17.67
C THR A 69 4.95 7.53 16.97
N ALA A 70 5.41 8.74 17.32
CA ALA A 70 6.64 9.31 16.78
C ALA A 70 7.86 8.46 17.17
N LYS A 71 7.91 7.97 18.41
CA LYS A 71 8.97 7.08 18.90
C LYS A 71 9.06 5.79 18.07
N ALA A 72 7.92 5.19 17.73
CA ALA A 72 7.89 4.00 16.87
C ALA A 72 8.45 4.31 15.46
N ILE A 73 8.07 5.44 14.86
CA ILE A 73 8.58 5.88 13.54
C ILE A 73 10.07 6.17 13.59
N LEU A 74 10.54 6.89 14.62
CA LEU A 74 11.96 7.21 14.84
C LEU A 74 12.80 5.94 15.05
N SER A 75 12.27 4.95 15.80
CA SER A 75 12.90 3.65 15.98
C SER A 75 12.99 2.88 14.68
N TYR A 76 11.91 2.90 13.89
CA TYR A 76 11.85 2.20 12.60
C TYR A 76 12.91 2.71 11.61
N LYS A 77 13.16 4.02 11.56
CA LYS A 77 14.18 4.65 10.71
C LYS A 77 15.56 4.77 11.37
N GLY A 78 15.72 4.30 12.60
CA GLY A 78 17.02 4.25 13.29
C GLY A 78 17.46 5.57 13.95
N ALA A 79 16.62 6.60 14.00
CA ALA A 79 16.98 7.87 14.62
C ALA A 79 17.28 7.72 16.13
N LEU A 80 16.55 6.84 16.82
CA LEU A 80 16.82 6.53 18.23
C LEU A 80 18.16 5.79 18.40
N LEU A 81 18.49 4.86 17.48
CA LEU A 81 19.76 4.17 17.48
C LEU A 81 20.92 5.15 17.26
N LYS A 82 20.79 6.04 16.25
CA LYS A 82 21.81 7.08 16.00
C LYS A 82 22.00 8.00 17.20
N HIS A 83 20.90 8.41 17.84
CA HIS A 83 20.97 9.19 19.07
C HIS A 83 21.69 8.45 20.21
N HIS A 84 21.43 7.15 20.38
CA HIS A 84 22.10 6.31 21.38
C HIS A 84 23.61 6.17 21.10
N LEU A 85 23.98 5.88 19.85
CA LEU A 85 25.38 5.78 19.43
C LEU A 85 26.15 7.09 19.64
N ASN A 86 25.55 8.22 19.24
CA ASN A 86 26.12 9.54 19.47
C ASN A 86 26.27 9.85 20.99
N GLY A 87 25.34 9.34 21.80
CA GLY A 87 25.47 9.38 23.27
C GLY A 87 26.66 8.57 23.79
N GLY A 88 26.94 7.43 23.17
CA GLY A 88 28.13 6.61 23.46
C GLY A 88 29.43 7.32 23.09
N VAL A 89 29.49 7.96 21.93
CA VAL A 89 30.66 8.76 21.49
C VAL A 89 30.91 9.90 22.45
N ARG A 90 29.88 10.64 22.86
CA ARG A 90 30.03 11.76 23.83
C ARG A 90 30.55 11.30 25.18
N LYS A 91 30.20 10.07 25.63
CA LYS A 91 30.67 9.49 26.89
C LYS A 91 32.06 8.86 26.77
N GLY A 92 32.67 8.85 25.58
CA GLY A 92 33.97 8.23 25.32
C GLY A 92 33.95 6.70 25.27
N ALA A 93 32.77 6.07 25.26
CA ALA A 93 32.63 4.61 25.18
C ALA A 93 32.80 4.06 23.75
N LEU A 94 32.63 4.87 22.73
CA LEU A 94 32.73 4.53 21.31
C LEU A 94 33.47 5.61 20.54
N THR A 95 34.23 5.23 19.51
CA THR A 95 34.73 6.19 18.53
C THR A 95 33.62 6.53 17.51
N GLN A 96 33.75 7.68 16.83
CA GLN A 96 32.77 8.10 15.81
C GLN A 96 32.69 7.06 14.67
N GLU A 97 33.84 6.54 14.22
CA GLU A 97 33.91 5.52 13.18
C GLU A 97 33.19 4.22 13.56
N GLN A 98 33.33 3.78 14.82
CA GLN A 98 32.61 2.60 15.33
C GLN A 98 31.10 2.83 15.42
N ALA A 99 30.67 4.04 15.76
CA ALA A 99 29.25 4.39 15.78
C ALA A 99 28.65 4.38 14.38
N ASP A 100 29.36 4.95 13.42
CA ASP A 100 28.90 5.02 12.02
C ASP A 100 28.89 3.61 11.37
N ALA A 101 29.90 2.77 11.65
CA ALA A 101 29.93 1.38 11.19
C ALA A 101 28.75 0.55 11.75
N LYS A 102 28.45 0.69 13.05
CA LYS A 102 27.30 0.01 13.66
C LYS A 102 25.96 0.51 13.10
N PHE A 103 25.86 1.78 12.79
CA PHE A 103 24.66 2.34 12.19
C PHE A 103 24.47 1.86 10.75
N ALA A 104 25.55 1.80 9.95
CA ALA A 104 25.53 1.28 8.58
C ALA A 104 25.12 -0.20 8.53
N ALA A 105 25.71 -1.05 9.37
CA ALA A 105 25.34 -2.47 9.47
C ALA A 105 23.85 -2.65 9.81
N TRP A 106 23.33 -1.84 10.71
CA TRP A 106 21.91 -1.87 11.05
C TRP A 106 21.01 -1.44 9.89
N LEU A 107 21.42 -0.44 9.08
CA LEU A 107 20.68 -0.03 7.88
C LEU A 107 20.62 -1.16 6.85
N GLU A 108 21.73 -1.82 6.57
CA GLU A 108 21.78 -2.94 5.63
C GLU A 108 20.84 -4.09 6.05
N GLU A 109 20.84 -4.46 7.34
CA GLU A 109 19.88 -5.45 7.85
C GLU A 109 18.42 -5.02 7.67
N LYS A 110 18.14 -3.76 7.90
CA LYS A 110 16.78 -3.22 7.75
C LYS A 110 16.33 -3.22 6.30
N ASP A 111 17.20 -2.79 5.39
CA ASP A 111 16.89 -2.76 3.97
C ASP A 111 16.72 -4.18 3.40
N ALA A 112 17.52 -5.15 3.85
CA ALA A 112 17.33 -6.55 3.50
C ALA A 112 15.94 -7.07 3.95
N LYS A 113 15.54 -6.80 5.20
CA LYS A 113 14.21 -7.17 5.73
C LYS A 113 13.06 -6.48 4.98
N LEU A 114 13.24 -5.22 4.59
CA LEU A 114 12.26 -4.47 3.81
C LEU A 114 12.12 -5.04 2.40
N ASN A 115 13.24 -5.31 1.73
CA ASN A 115 13.27 -5.89 0.40
C ASN A 115 12.60 -7.27 0.36
N THR A 116 12.89 -8.13 1.34
CA THR A 116 12.23 -9.44 1.48
C THR A 116 10.72 -9.28 1.65
N LYS A 117 10.28 -8.31 2.46
CA LYS A 117 8.85 -8.07 2.66
C LYS A 117 8.17 -7.51 1.41
N THR A 118 8.81 -6.58 0.71
CA THR A 118 8.26 -5.97 -0.52
C THR A 118 8.19 -6.97 -1.66
N SER A 119 9.22 -7.83 -1.84
CA SER A 119 9.19 -8.90 -2.85
C SER A 119 8.06 -9.91 -2.54
N GLY A 120 7.95 -10.38 -1.30
CA GLY A 120 6.88 -11.29 -0.92
C GLY A 120 5.47 -10.70 -1.10
N LEU A 121 5.28 -9.39 -0.87
CA LEU A 121 4.01 -8.72 -1.15
C LEU A 121 3.73 -8.60 -2.66
N ALA A 122 4.77 -8.36 -3.47
CA ALA A 122 4.66 -8.30 -4.93
C ALA A 122 4.30 -9.68 -5.50
N ASP A 123 4.96 -10.74 -5.04
CA ASP A 123 4.73 -12.13 -5.46
C ASP A 123 3.31 -12.59 -5.08
N ASN A 124 2.88 -12.30 -3.85
CA ASN A 124 1.52 -12.61 -3.41
C ASN A 124 0.46 -11.87 -4.25
N LYS A 125 0.71 -10.62 -4.60
CA LYS A 125 -0.18 -9.82 -5.45
C LYS A 125 -0.21 -10.36 -6.88
N ALA A 126 0.94 -10.77 -7.42
CA ALA A 126 1.04 -11.38 -8.74
C ALA A 126 0.31 -12.73 -8.80
N ALA A 127 0.51 -13.58 -7.79
CA ALA A 127 -0.18 -14.86 -7.66
C ALA A 127 -1.70 -14.70 -7.52
N ALA A 128 -2.15 -13.74 -6.72
CA ALA A 128 -3.58 -13.45 -6.58
C ALA A 128 -4.19 -12.95 -7.90
N LYS A 129 -3.46 -12.11 -8.64
CA LYS A 129 -3.89 -11.62 -9.95
C LYS A 129 -3.95 -12.75 -11.00
N ALA A 130 -2.96 -13.65 -10.99
CA ALA A 130 -2.96 -14.81 -11.90
C ALA A 130 -4.15 -15.72 -11.64
N LYS A 131 -4.42 -16.05 -10.38
CA LYS A 131 -5.60 -16.87 -10.00
C LYS A 131 -6.93 -16.20 -10.39
N ALA A 132 -7.04 -14.89 -10.21
CA ALA A 132 -8.25 -14.16 -10.62
C ALA A 132 -8.44 -14.17 -12.13
N LEU A 133 -7.36 -14.02 -12.91
CA LEU A 133 -7.37 -14.10 -14.36
C LEU A 133 -7.75 -15.50 -14.89
N GLU A 134 -7.26 -16.57 -14.25
CA GLU A 134 -7.62 -17.95 -14.57
C GLU A 134 -9.11 -18.20 -14.32
N ALA A 135 -9.61 -17.81 -13.15
CA ALA A 135 -11.03 -17.92 -12.82
C ALA A 135 -11.93 -17.12 -13.79
N GLU A 136 -11.49 -15.92 -14.18
CA GLU A 136 -12.20 -15.10 -15.17
C GLU A 136 -12.22 -15.75 -16.55
N LYS A 137 -11.10 -16.33 -16.98
CA LYS A 137 -11.03 -17.09 -18.25
C LYS A 137 -11.96 -18.30 -18.25
N GLU A 138 -12.03 -19.06 -17.15
CA GLU A 138 -12.96 -20.19 -17.03
C GLU A 138 -14.42 -19.75 -17.10
N VAL A 139 -14.77 -18.67 -16.38
CA VAL A 139 -16.15 -18.13 -16.43
C VAL A 139 -16.49 -17.62 -17.82
N ASN A 140 -15.53 -16.96 -18.48
CA ASN A 140 -15.73 -16.44 -19.83
C ASN A 140 -15.87 -17.58 -20.86
N ALA A 141 -15.05 -18.63 -20.75
CA ALA A 141 -15.17 -19.81 -21.58
C ALA A 141 -16.55 -20.48 -21.43
N LYS A 142 -17.06 -20.64 -20.21
CA LYS A 142 -18.41 -21.15 -19.93
C LYS A 142 -19.51 -20.28 -20.54
N ARG A 143 -19.37 -18.95 -20.45
CA ARG A 143 -20.33 -18.00 -21.05
C ARG A 143 -20.32 -18.08 -22.58
N VAL A 144 -19.14 -18.18 -23.19
CA VAL A 144 -19.01 -18.31 -24.64
C VAL A 144 -19.61 -19.66 -25.13
N ALA A 145 -19.33 -20.76 -24.42
CA ALA A 145 -19.90 -22.06 -24.73
C ALA A 145 -21.43 -22.02 -24.63
N ALA A 146 -21.99 -21.50 -23.55
CA ALA A 146 -23.45 -21.36 -23.40
C ALA A 146 -24.08 -20.43 -24.44
N ALA A 147 -23.40 -19.37 -24.86
CA ALA A 147 -23.87 -18.50 -25.92
C ALA A 147 -23.85 -19.14 -27.30
N LEU A 148 -22.86 -20.01 -27.57
CA LEU A 148 -22.79 -20.82 -28.80
C LEU A 148 -23.88 -21.89 -28.84
N GLU A 149 -24.11 -22.57 -27.71
CA GLU A 149 -25.21 -23.55 -27.60
C GLU A 149 -26.58 -22.89 -27.79
N ALA A 150 -26.80 -21.73 -27.17
CA ALA A 150 -28.04 -20.96 -27.34
C ALA A 150 -28.23 -20.46 -28.77
N LYS A 151 -27.17 -20.08 -29.48
CA LYS A 151 -27.23 -19.73 -30.90
C LYS A 151 -27.52 -20.96 -31.78
N ALA A 152 -26.86 -22.07 -31.51
CA ALA A 152 -27.11 -23.33 -32.25
C ALA A 152 -28.54 -23.83 -32.02
N ALA A 153 -29.09 -23.70 -30.83
CA ALA A 153 -30.47 -24.03 -30.53
C ALA A 153 -31.49 -23.07 -31.19
N ALA A 154 -31.11 -21.80 -31.39
CA ALA A 154 -31.94 -20.80 -32.07
C ALA A 154 -31.85 -20.92 -33.62
N GLU A 155 -30.82 -21.55 -34.16
CA GLU A 155 -30.53 -21.72 -35.59
C GLU A 155 -30.92 -23.11 -36.11
N ALA A 156 -31.39 -24.02 -35.22
CA ALA A 156 -31.99 -25.29 -35.65
C ALA A 156 -33.29 -25.00 -36.45
N PRO A 157 -33.36 -25.33 -37.72
CA PRO A 157 -34.53 -25.04 -38.53
C PRO A 157 -35.74 -25.76 -37.96
N ALA A 158 -36.84 -25.05 -37.74
CA ALA A 158 -38.15 -25.64 -37.58
C ALA A 158 -38.45 -26.42 -38.86
N GLU A 159 -38.31 -27.72 -38.76
CA GLU A 159 -38.72 -28.66 -39.84
C GLU A 159 -40.19 -28.45 -40.08
N VAL A 160 -40.46 -27.94 -41.26
CA VAL A 160 -41.75 -27.57 -41.77
C VAL A 160 -42.61 -28.85 -41.82
N GLU A 161 -43.59 -28.96 -40.98
CA GLU A 161 -44.72 -29.82 -41.19
C GLU A 161 -45.60 -29.18 -42.28
N ALA A 162 -45.47 -29.72 -43.49
CA ALA A 162 -46.41 -29.43 -44.58
C ALA A 162 -47.71 -30.15 -44.31
N PRO A 163 -48.89 -29.55 -44.39
CA PRO A 163 -50.12 -30.23 -44.55
C PRO A 163 -50.30 -30.59 -46.03
N ALA A 164 -50.46 -31.87 -46.28
CA ALA A 164 -50.84 -32.46 -47.55
C ALA A 164 -52.23 -32.03 -48.00
N THR A 165 -52.26 -31.66 -49.25
CA THR A 165 -53.34 -31.84 -50.24
C THR A 165 -54.65 -32.45 -49.78
N GLU A 166 -55.74 -31.81 -50.17
CA GLU A 166 -56.79 -32.51 -50.91
C GLU A 166 -57.47 -31.60 -51.93
N GLU A 167 -57.46 -32.09 -53.10
CA GLU A 167 -58.10 -31.77 -54.35
C GLU A 167 -59.62 -32.01 -54.27
N SER A 168 -60.44 -31.15 -54.80
CA SER A 168 -61.66 -31.47 -55.51
C SER A 168 -62.23 -30.22 -56.17
N THR A 169 -62.11 -30.12 -57.45
CA THR A 169 -63.08 -30.24 -58.57
C THR A 169 -64.44 -29.56 -58.38
N GLU A 170 -64.77 -28.93 -59.48
CA GLU A 170 -66.03 -28.67 -60.17
C GLU A 170 -66.63 -27.30 -60.09
N GLU A 171 -66.51 -26.60 -61.20
CA GLU A 171 -67.53 -26.46 -62.27
C GLU A 171 -68.74 -25.59 -61.86
N THR A 172 -68.95 -24.60 -62.50
CA THR A 172 -69.95 -24.23 -63.54
C THR A 172 -70.47 -22.80 -63.36
N GLU A 173 -70.41 -22.12 -64.51
CA GLU A 173 -71.41 -21.23 -65.16
C GLU A 173 -72.13 -20.10 -64.36
N ALA A 174 -72.00 -18.96 -64.82
CA ALA A 174 -72.94 -18.05 -65.55
C ALA A 174 -72.33 -16.68 -65.68
#